data_883c75f8463afaa079d3bbd5601b878f
#
_entry.id   883c75f8463afaa079d3bbd5601b878f
#
_cell.length_a   1.000
_cell.length_b   1.000
_cell.length_c   1.000
_cell.angle_alpha   90.00
_cell.angle_beta   90.00
_cell.angle_gamma   90.00
#
_symmetry.space_group_name_H-M   'P 1'
#
loop_
_entity.id
_entity.type
_entity.pdbx_description
1 polymer ?
#
loop_
_entity_poly.entity_id
_entity_poly.type
_entity_poly.pdbx_seq_one_letter_code
_entity_poly.pdbx_strand_id
1 'polypeptide(L)'
;MSTCKSFAPIVDEHSRILILGSMPGIKSLEQQEYYAHPQNRFWRLLALLLQEDVPQDYAAKQALLHKHHLALWDTLGYCERDGSLDSNIKNEAPNAVAELAGELPHLQAVVCNGGKAGAAFKKYFAKKMPEQVQIFYLPSTSPANARLRLEDLAEHWQVILQFLT
;
A
#
# COMPACT_ATOMS: atom_id res chain seq x y z
N MET A 1 6.12 21.92 -11.42
CA MET A 1 5.57 20.70 -10.80
C MET A 1 6.01 20.60 -9.35
N SER A 2 5.11 20.13 -8.50
CA SER A 2 5.43 19.93 -7.09
C SER A 2 6.26 18.68 -6.90
N THR A 3 7.21 18.71 -5.97
CA THR A 3 7.96 17.53 -5.56
C THR A 3 7.21 16.80 -4.45
N CYS A 4 7.27 15.47 -4.47
CA CYS A 4 6.61 14.62 -3.51
C CYS A 4 7.60 13.60 -2.94
N LYS A 5 7.54 13.38 -1.63
CA LYS A 5 8.33 12.34 -0.96
C LYS A 5 7.42 11.42 -0.18
N SER A 6 7.67 10.13 -0.28
CA SER A 6 6.94 9.12 0.48
C SER A 6 7.33 9.15 1.96
N PHE A 7 6.57 8.42 2.76
CA PHE A 7 6.79 8.30 4.21
C PHE A 7 7.71 7.13 4.54
N ALA A 8 8.13 7.06 5.80
CA ALA A 8 8.72 5.84 6.33
C ALA A 8 7.68 4.71 6.31
N PRO A 9 8.10 3.45 6.14
CA PRO A 9 7.13 2.35 6.16
C PRO A 9 6.53 2.15 7.55
N ILE A 10 5.28 1.68 7.59
CA ILE A 10 4.69 1.14 8.81
C ILE A 10 4.98 -0.36 8.78
N VAL A 11 5.81 -0.84 9.70
CA VAL A 11 6.33 -2.21 9.64
C VAL A 11 6.82 -2.66 11.02
N ASP A 12 6.77 -3.96 11.27
CA ASP A 12 7.45 -4.57 12.41
C ASP A 12 8.03 -5.93 12.03
N GLU A 13 8.73 -6.58 12.95
CA GLU A 13 9.37 -7.86 12.70
C GLU A 13 8.40 -9.02 12.44
N HIS A 14 7.12 -8.84 12.79
CA HIS A 14 6.07 -9.85 12.60
C HIS A 14 5.28 -9.68 11.31
N SER A 15 5.61 -8.67 10.51
CA SER A 15 4.88 -8.37 9.27
C SER A 15 4.89 -9.56 8.31
N ARG A 16 3.71 -9.95 7.86
CA ARG A 16 3.52 -11.08 6.93
C ARG A 16 3.18 -10.62 5.52
N ILE A 17 2.56 -9.46 5.39
CA ILE A 17 2.18 -8.89 4.10
C ILE A 17 2.67 -7.45 4.06
N LEU A 18 3.32 -7.09 2.96
CA LEU A 18 3.71 -5.71 2.67
C LEU A 18 2.79 -5.18 1.56
N ILE A 19 1.98 -4.18 1.89
CA ILE A 19 1.08 -3.53 0.93
C ILE A 19 1.77 -2.27 0.43
N LEU A 20 1.89 -2.15 -0.88
CA LEU A 20 2.60 -1.06 -1.54
C LEU A 20 1.65 -0.20 -2.36
N GLY A 21 1.62 1.10 -2.07
CA GLY A 21 1.06 2.09 -2.97
C GLY A 21 2.11 2.61 -3.94
N SER A 22 1.75 3.61 -4.73
CA SER A 22 2.69 4.29 -5.63
C SER A 22 3.38 5.47 -4.94
N MET A 23 2.60 6.47 -4.55
CA MET A 23 3.07 7.70 -3.91
C MET A 23 1.88 8.29 -3.14
N PRO A 24 2.08 8.83 -1.93
CA PRO A 24 0.97 9.47 -1.21
C PRO A 24 0.36 10.62 -2.03
N GLY A 25 -0.97 10.73 -2.00
CA GLY A 25 -1.68 11.83 -2.62
C GLY A 25 -1.58 13.12 -1.79
N ILE A 26 -2.22 14.19 -2.27
CA ILE A 26 -2.14 15.50 -1.62
C ILE A 26 -2.61 15.45 -0.16
N LYS A 27 -3.78 14.82 0.10
CA LYS A 27 -4.32 14.74 1.46
C LYS A 27 -3.40 13.96 2.40
N SER A 28 -2.82 12.85 1.90
CA SER A 28 -1.87 12.06 2.68
C SER A 28 -0.62 12.87 3.00
N LEU A 29 -0.09 13.63 2.03
CA LEU A 29 1.09 14.47 2.23
C LEU A 29 0.80 15.59 3.23
N GLU A 30 -0.38 16.23 3.15
CA GLU A 30 -0.77 17.28 4.08
C GLU A 30 -0.89 16.76 5.51
N GLN A 31 -1.46 15.59 5.71
CA GLN A 31 -1.71 15.01 7.02
C GLN A 31 -0.58 14.09 7.51
N GLN A 32 0.38 13.77 6.65
CA GLN A 32 1.44 12.81 6.93
C GLN A 32 0.89 11.44 7.33
N GLU A 33 -0.15 10.97 6.61
CA GLU A 33 -0.84 9.71 6.88
C GLU A 33 -1.12 8.96 5.59
N TYR A 34 -0.91 7.64 5.61
CA TYR A 34 -1.24 6.79 4.47
C TYR A 34 -2.76 6.77 4.23
N TYR A 35 -3.15 6.90 2.97
CA TYR A 35 -4.54 6.78 2.53
C TYR A 35 -5.48 7.73 3.30
N ALA A 36 -5.07 8.98 3.43
CA ALA A 36 -5.78 9.98 4.23
C ALA A 36 -6.99 10.59 3.53
N HIS A 37 -7.08 10.51 2.19
CA HIS A 37 -8.21 11.07 1.46
C HIS A 37 -9.52 10.40 1.92
N PRO A 38 -10.56 11.19 2.29
CA PRO A 38 -11.79 10.61 2.86
C PRO A 38 -12.50 9.60 1.94
N GLN A 39 -12.33 9.73 0.64
CA GLN A 39 -12.96 8.84 -0.34
C GLN A 39 -12.08 7.64 -0.70
N ASN A 40 -10.85 7.56 -0.21
CA ASN A 40 -10.05 6.36 -0.41
C ASN A 40 -10.62 5.24 0.45
N ARG A 41 -10.82 4.07 -0.16
CA ARG A 41 -11.51 2.95 0.49
C ARG A 41 -10.59 2.02 1.27
N PHE A 42 -9.30 2.33 1.34
CA PHE A 42 -8.29 1.42 1.91
C PHE A 42 -8.65 0.98 3.33
N TRP A 43 -8.88 1.94 4.24
CA TRP A 43 -9.15 1.60 5.65
C TRP A 43 -10.49 0.90 5.84
N ARG A 44 -11.51 1.31 5.08
CA ARG A 44 -12.82 0.64 5.11
C ARG A 44 -12.72 -0.78 4.57
N LEU A 45 -11.91 -0.99 3.52
CA LEU A 45 -11.69 -2.31 2.93
C LEU A 45 -11.00 -3.24 3.92
N LEU A 46 -9.92 -2.78 4.57
CA LEU A 46 -9.23 -3.60 5.56
C LEU A 46 -10.16 -3.95 6.74
N ALA A 47 -10.91 -2.98 7.25
CA ALA A 47 -11.85 -3.23 8.35
C ALA A 47 -12.87 -4.30 7.96
N LEU A 48 -13.40 -4.23 6.74
CA LEU A 48 -14.36 -5.22 6.23
C LEU A 48 -13.72 -6.61 6.17
N LEU A 49 -12.55 -6.73 5.57
CA LEU A 49 -11.88 -8.02 5.40
C LEU A 49 -11.43 -8.62 6.72
N LEU A 50 -10.97 -7.81 7.65
CA LEU A 50 -10.45 -8.25 8.94
C LEU A 50 -11.53 -8.37 10.02
N GLN A 51 -12.78 -8.04 9.69
CA GLN A 51 -13.92 -8.07 10.61
C GLN A 51 -13.66 -7.18 11.84
N GLU A 52 -13.18 -5.99 11.61
CA GLU A 52 -12.87 -4.99 12.61
C GLU A 52 -13.67 -3.71 12.36
N ASP A 53 -13.81 -2.87 13.38
CA ASP A 53 -14.38 -1.53 13.20
C ASP A 53 -13.42 -0.67 12.37
N VAL A 54 -13.98 0.28 11.61
CA VAL A 54 -13.16 1.21 10.84
C VAL A 54 -12.38 2.11 11.81
N PRO A 55 -11.04 2.11 11.73
CA PRO A 55 -10.25 2.94 12.64
C PRO A 55 -10.50 4.43 12.42
N GLN A 56 -10.66 5.18 13.53
CA GLN A 56 -11.10 6.58 13.50
C GLN A 56 -9.96 7.58 13.53
N ASP A 57 -8.77 7.17 13.98
CA ASP A 57 -7.60 8.04 14.00
C ASP A 57 -6.36 7.28 13.52
N TYR A 58 -5.26 7.99 13.32
CA TYR A 58 -4.07 7.37 12.76
C TYR A 58 -3.42 6.36 13.69
N ALA A 59 -3.47 6.60 15.00
CA ALA A 59 -2.96 5.63 15.96
C ALA A 59 -3.73 4.31 15.88
N ALA A 60 -5.07 4.38 15.75
CA ALA A 60 -5.91 3.21 15.57
C ALA A 60 -5.63 2.49 14.23
N LYS A 61 -5.36 3.25 13.17
CA LYS A 61 -4.97 2.70 11.87
C LYS A 61 -3.68 1.90 11.95
N GLN A 62 -2.66 2.47 12.60
CA GLN A 62 -1.40 1.78 12.80
C GLN A 62 -1.55 0.54 13.68
N ALA A 63 -2.34 0.64 14.74
CA ALA A 63 -2.61 -0.49 15.63
C ALA A 63 -3.31 -1.65 14.89
N LEU A 64 -4.24 -1.32 14.00
CA LEU A 64 -4.91 -2.32 13.15
C LEU A 64 -3.92 -3.10 12.30
N LEU A 65 -3.00 -2.38 11.66
CA LEU A 65 -1.97 -3.00 10.83
C LEU A 65 -1.08 -3.94 11.65
N HIS A 66 -0.58 -3.48 12.78
CA HIS A 66 0.31 -4.29 13.62
C HIS A 66 -0.42 -5.50 14.20
N LYS A 67 -1.66 -5.34 14.62
CA LYS A 67 -2.47 -6.45 15.14
C LYS A 67 -2.60 -7.59 14.13
N HIS A 68 -2.73 -7.26 12.85
CA HIS A 68 -2.93 -8.25 11.79
C HIS A 68 -1.68 -8.54 10.96
N HIS A 69 -0.52 -8.09 11.40
CA HIS A 69 0.77 -8.35 10.76
C HIS A 69 0.86 -7.82 9.33
N LEU A 70 0.30 -6.64 9.13
CA LEU A 70 0.33 -5.93 7.85
C LEU A 70 1.33 -4.79 7.90
N ALA A 71 2.08 -4.61 6.82
CA ALA A 71 2.99 -3.49 6.65
C ALA A 71 2.54 -2.64 5.46
N LEU A 72 2.82 -1.34 5.53
CA LEU A 72 2.53 -0.39 4.45
C LEU A 72 3.78 0.36 4.04
N TRP A 73 3.92 0.56 2.75
CA TRP A 73 4.88 1.50 2.17
C TRP A 73 4.41 1.90 0.77
N ASP A 74 5.26 2.64 0.06
CA ASP A 74 5.05 2.98 -1.34
C ASP A 74 6.22 2.48 -2.18
N THR A 75 5.96 2.18 -3.45
CA THR A 75 7.00 1.77 -4.39
C THR A 75 7.96 2.91 -4.70
N LEU A 76 7.45 4.15 -4.69
CA LEU A 76 8.24 5.33 -5.04
C LEU A 76 8.54 6.15 -3.79
N GLY A 77 9.80 6.58 -3.66
CA GLY A 77 10.23 7.44 -2.56
C GLY A 77 10.17 8.92 -2.91
N TYR A 78 10.25 9.23 -4.20
CA TYR A 78 10.27 10.60 -4.71
C TYR A 78 9.62 10.65 -6.08
N CYS A 79 8.96 11.75 -6.37
CA CYS A 79 8.53 12.06 -7.72
C CYS A 79 8.20 13.55 -7.85
N GLU A 80 7.95 13.98 -9.08
CA GLU A 80 7.35 15.28 -9.38
C GLU A 80 5.94 15.03 -9.89
N ARG A 81 4.98 15.75 -9.34
CA ARG A 81 3.57 15.53 -9.69
C ARG A 81 2.73 16.75 -9.32
N ASP A 82 1.83 17.13 -10.21
CA ASP A 82 0.75 18.07 -9.90
C ASP A 82 -0.50 17.25 -9.54
N GLY A 83 -1.10 17.56 -8.41
CA GLY A 83 -2.28 16.83 -7.93
C GLY A 83 -1.94 15.46 -7.35
N SER A 84 -2.90 14.54 -7.42
CA SER A 84 -2.80 13.21 -6.79
C SER A 84 -2.89 12.04 -7.76
N LEU A 85 -3.08 12.29 -9.07
CA LEU A 85 -3.23 11.22 -10.05
C LEU A 85 -1.89 10.55 -10.37
N ASP A 86 -1.88 9.23 -10.34
CA ASP A 86 -0.69 8.44 -10.68
C ASP A 86 -0.19 8.70 -12.10
N SER A 87 -1.10 9.01 -13.04
CA SER A 87 -0.73 9.31 -14.43
C SER A 87 0.10 10.58 -14.57
N ASN A 88 0.11 11.46 -13.57
CA ASN A 88 0.87 12.70 -13.57
C ASN A 88 2.25 12.57 -12.92
N ILE A 89 2.62 11.38 -12.44
CA ILE A 89 3.92 11.13 -11.81
C ILE A 89 5.03 11.20 -12.86
N LYS A 90 6.06 12.02 -12.58
CA LYS A 90 7.25 12.19 -13.42
C LYS A 90 8.50 12.21 -12.56
N ASN A 91 9.63 11.89 -13.20
CA ASN A 91 10.95 11.94 -12.56
C ASN A 91 10.99 11.15 -11.25
N GLU A 92 10.48 9.92 -11.29
CA GLU A 92 10.31 9.07 -10.12
C GLU A 92 11.63 8.42 -9.69
N ALA A 93 11.75 8.19 -8.36
CA ALA A 93 12.80 7.38 -7.77
C ALA A 93 12.19 6.37 -6.81
N PRO A 94 12.63 5.10 -6.84
CA PRO A 94 12.03 4.06 -6.01
C PRO A 94 12.46 4.15 -4.54
N ASN A 95 11.62 3.62 -3.65
CA ASN A 95 12.01 3.28 -2.28
C ASN A 95 12.84 2.00 -2.27
N ALA A 96 13.50 1.73 -1.13
CA ALA A 96 14.32 0.53 -0.95
C ALA A 96 13.46 -0.69 -0.55
N VAL A 97 12.50 -1.05 -1.41
CA VAL A 97 11.51 -2.09 -1.11
C VAL A 97 12.14 -3.47 -1.04
N ALA A 98 13.08 -3.79 -1.93
CA ALA A 98 13.72 -5.10 -1.94
C ALA A 98 14.54 -5.32 -0.65
N GLU A 99 15.23 -4.29 -0.21
CA GLU A 99 16.01 -4.31 1.04
C GLU A 99 15.10 -4.53 2.25
N LEU A 100 13.98 -3.82 2.31
CA LEU A 100 12.99 -4.01 3.39
C LEU A 100 12.46 -5.44 3.38
N ALA A 101 12.06 -5.96 2.24
CA ALA A 101 11.54 -7.32 2.11
C ALA A 101 12.56 -8.35 2.63
N GLY A 102 13.84 -8.14 2.35
CA GLY A 102 14.90 -9.03 2.82
C GLY A 102 15.12 -8.99 4.33
N GLU A 103 14.71 -7.92 4.99
CA GLU A 103 14.83 -7.75 6.44
C GLU A 103 13.66 -8.30 7.25
N LEU A 104 12.56 -8.68 6.58
CA LEU A 104 11.34 -9.14 7.24
C LEU A 104 11.28 -10.67 7.28
N PRO A 105 11.58 -11.28 8.46
CA PRO A 105 11.72 -12.74 8.54
C PRO A 105 10.43 -13.52 8.30
N HIS A 106 9.27 -12.89 8.51
CA HIS A 106 7.97 -13.55 8.37
C HIS A 106 7.19 -13.11 7.13
N LEU A 107 7.79 -12.32 6.25
CA LEU A 107 7.12 -11.81 5.06
C LEU A 107 6.76 -12.97 4.11
N GLN A 108 5.47 -13.07 3.76
CA GLN A 108 4.93 -14.13 2.91
C GLN A 108 4.38 -13.59 1.59
N ALA A 109 3.97 -12.32 1.57
CA ALA A 109 3.35 -11.74 0.39
C ALA A 109 3.62 -10.25 0.27
N VAL A 110 3.67 -9.77 -0.97
CA VAL A 110 3.66 -8.36 -1.32
C VAL A 110 2.41 -8.10 -2.14
N VAL A 111 1.68 -7.05 -1.81
CA VAL A 111 0.46 -6.65 -2.49
C VAL A 111 0.67 -5.26 -3.09
N CYS A 112 0.50 -5.14 -4.40
CA CYS A 112 0.56 -3.86 -5.08
C CYS A 112 -0.85 -3.29 -5.20
N ASN A 113 -1.06 -2.13 -4.59
CA ASN A 113 -2.36 -1.44 -4.57
C ASN A 113 -2.48 -0.54 -5.79
N GLY A 114 -3.01 -1.10 -6.88
CA GLY A 114 -3.28 -0.36 -8.11
C GLY A 114 -2.24 -0.54 -9.21
N GLY A 115 -2.57 -0.03 -10.39
CA GLY A 115 -1.77 -0.24 -11.60
C GLY A 115 -0.38 0.40 -11.56
N LYS A 116 -0.28 1.63 -11.05
CA LYS A 116 1.02 2.32 -10.99
C LYS A 116 1.96 1.64 -10.00
N ALA A 117 1.42 1.25 -8.83
CA ALA A 117 2.21 0.49 -7.84
C ALA A 117 2.72 -0.82 -8.45
N GLY A 118 1.85 -1.55 -9.16
CA GLY A 118 2.21 -2.79 -9.82
C GLY A 118 3.27 -2.61 -10.90
N ALA A 119 3.13 -1.59 -11.73
CA ALA A 119 4.09 -1.30 -12.79
C ALA A 119 5.47 -0.92 -12.22
N ALA A 120 5.49 -0.08 -11.19
CA ALA A 120 6.74 0.30 -10.52
C ALA A 120 7.38 -0.92 -9.84
N PHE A 121 6.58 -1.77 -9.21
CA PHE A 121 7.08 -3.00 -8.61
C PHE A 121 7.77 -3.90 -9.64
N LYS A 122 7.12 -4.13 -10.76
CA LYS A 122 7.70 -4.94 -11.84
C LYS A 122 9.01 -4.36 -12.37
N LYS A 123 9.05 -3.03 -12.49
CA LYS A 123 10.22 -2.33 -13.03
C LYS A 123 11.42 -2.39 -12.08
N TYR A 124 11.20 -2.21 -10.78
CA TYR A 124 12.30 -1.99 -9.83
C TYR A 124 12.59 -3.18 -8.92
N PHE A 125 11.61 -4.03 -8.60
CA PHE A 125 11.74 -4.96 -7.49
C PHE A 125 11.43 -6.42 -7.80
N ALA A 126 10.68 -6.74 -8.86
CA ALA A 126 10.12 -8.09 -9.05
C ALA A 126 11.18 -9.20 -9.05
N LYS A 127 12.35 -8.91 -9.60
CA LYS A 127 13.43 -9.90 -9.69
C LYS A 127 14.32 -9.95 -8.45
N LYS A 128 14.04 -9.10 -7.46
CA LYS A 128 14.87 -8.95 -6.26
C LYS A 128 14.18 -9.45 -5.00
N MET A 129 12.97 -9.99 -5.12
CA MET A 129 12.20 -10.46 -3.97
C MET A 129 12.72 -11.81 -3.48
N PRO A 130 12.64 -12.06 -2.14
CA PRO A 130 12.90 -13.39 -1.61
C PRO A 130 12.00 -14.42 -2.29
N GLU A 131 12.52 -15.62 -2.56
CA GLU A 131 11.84 -16.64 -3.35
C GLU A 131 10.49 -17.07 -2.74
N GLN A 132 10.41 -17.12 -1.41
CA GLN A 132 9.19 -17.56 -0.72
C GLN A 132 8.07 -16.50 -0.72
N VAL A 133 8.34 -15.26 -1.14
CA VAL A 133 7.37 -14.17 -1.12
C VAL A 133 6.51 -14.21 -2.38
N GLN A 134 5.19 -14.29 -2.20
CA GLN A 134 4.24 -14.24 -3.31
C GLN A 134 3.86 -12.80 -3.61
N ILE A 135 3.62 -12.49 -4.88
CA ILE A 135 3.31 -11.12 -5.33
C ILE A 135 1.90 -11.09 -5.88
N PHE A 136 1.10 -10.11 -5.41
CA PHE A 136 -0.27 -9.91 -5.87
C PHE A 136 -0.44 -8.50 -6.40
N TYR A 137 -1.09 -8.37 -7.55
CA TYR A 137 -1.41 -7.10 -8.20
C TYR A 137 -2.92 -6.89 -8.07
N LEU A 138 -3.33 -6.04 -7.14
CA LEU A 138 -4.75 -5.88 -6.80
C LEU A 138 -5.27 -4.51 -7.27
N PRO A 139 -6.60 -4.40 -7.50
CA PRO A 139 -7.17 -3.14 -7.94
C PRO A 139 -7.03 -2.04 -6.90
N SER A 140 -6.86 -0.81 -7.36
CA SER A 140 -6.62 0.35 -6.51
C SER A 140 -7.80 0.69 -5.62
N THR A 141 -7.52 1.03 -4.37
CA THR A 141 -8.51 1.55 -3.41
C THR A 141 -8.81 3.04 -3.64
N SER A 142 -8.06 3.71 -4.53
CA SER A 142 -8.20 5.13 -4.82
C SER A 142 -9.61 5.48 -5.34
N PRO A 143 -10.15 6.66 -5.00
CA PRO A 143 -11.39 7.13 -5.60
C PRO A 143 -11.29 7.29 -7.13
N ALA A 144 -10.08 7.44 -7.67
CA ALA A 144 -9.87 7.46 -9.13
C ALA A 144 -10.27 6.14 -9.79
N ASN A 145 -10.29 5.03 -9.07
CA ASN A 145 -10.77 3.74 -9.55
C ASN A 145 -12.28 3.59 -9.25
N ALA A 146 -13.09 4.44 -9.87
CA ALA A 146 -14.51 4.55 -9.55
C ALA A 146 -15.35 3.38 -10.05
N ARG A 147 -14.82 2.54 -10.95
CA ARG A 147 -15.56 1.41 -11.54
C ARG A 147 -15.86 0.31 -10.51
N LEU A 148 -14.99 0.16 -9.52
CA LEU A 148 -15.16 -0.86 -8.49
C LEU A 148 -15.68 -0.23 -7.20
N ARG A 149 -16.71 -0.86 -6.64
CA ARG A 149 -17.24 -0.50 -5.33
C ARG A 149 -16.46 -1.23 -4.23
N LEU A 150 -16.76 -0.92 -2.97
CA LEU A 150 -16.10 -1.56 -1.84
C LEU A 150 -16.24 -3.09 -1.88
N GLU A 151 -17.43 -3.59 -2.22
CA GLU A 151 -17.70 -5.03 -2.30
C GLU A 151 -16.87 -5.70 -3.39
N ASP A 152 -16.70 -5.02 -4.52
CA ASP A 152 -15.89 -5.53 -5.63
C ASP A 152 -14.42 -5.59 -5.24
N LEU A 153 -13.94 -4.55 -4.57
CA LEU A 153 -12.57 -4.55 -4.04
C LEU A 153 -12.35 -5.70 -3.05
N ALA A 154 -13.33 -5.94 -2.17
CA ALA A 154 -13.23 -7.03 -1.19
C ALA A 154 -13.10 -8.39 -1.84
N GLU A 155 -13.81 -8.64 -2.95
CA GLU A 155 -13.67 -9.90 -3.70
C GLU A 155 -12.25 -10.13 -4.19
N HIS A 156 -11.60 -9.09 -4.68
CA HIS A 156 -10.21 -9.19 -5.16
C HIS A 156 -9.22 -9.26 -3.99
N TRP A 157 -9.40 -8.42 -2.97
CA TRP A 157 -8.44 -8.28 -1.88
C TRP A 157 -8.52 -9.39 -0.84
N GLN A 158 -9.60 -10.18 -0.80
CA GLN A 158 -9.73 -11.26 0.18
C GLN A 158 -8.58 -12.28 0.12
N VAL A 159 -7.85 -12.31 -0.97
CA VAL A 159 -6.67 -13.18 -1.13
C VAL A 159 -5.64 -12.97 -0.01
N ILE A 160 -5.58 -11.77 0.59
CA ILE A 160 -4.63 -11.49 1.66
C ILE A 160 -4.92 -12.31 2.93
N LEU A 161 -6.18 -12.70 3.14
CA LEU A 161 -6.57 -13.40 4.37
C LEU A 161 -5.89 -14.75 4.55
N GLN A 162 -5.49 -15.40 3.46
CA GLN A 162 -4.82 -16.69 3.54
C GLN A 162 -3.47 -16.64 4.26
N PHE A 163 -2.86 -15.45 4.36
CA PHE A 163 -1.56 -15.26 5.01
C PHE A 163 -1.68 -14.82 6.47
N LEU A 164 -2.90 -14.57 6.95
CA LEU A 164 -3.13 -13.94 8.24
C LEU A 164 -3.68 -14.89 9.30
N THR A 165 -3.85 -16.14 8.97
CA THR A 165 -4.32 -17.17 9.90
C THR A 165 -3.19 -17.99 10.46
#